data_82ad99cf63c8d19c3cdb1ab84c1e1422
#
_entry.id   82ad99cf63c8d19c3cdb1ab84c1e1422
#
_cell.length_a   1.000
_cell.length_b   1.000
_cell.length_c   1.000
_cell.angle_alpha   90.00
_cell.angle_beta   90.00
_cell.angle_gamma   90.00
#
_symmetry.space_group_name_H-M   'P 1'
#
loop_
_entity.id
_entity.type
_entity.pdbx_description
1 polymer ?
#
loop_
_entity_poly.entity_id
_entity_poly.type
_entity_poly.pdbx_seq_one_letter_code
_entity_poly.pdbx_strand_id
1 'polypeptide(L)'
;DTGNQFAQPESGKEFVIVTVKITNDSDKTLDYNTFEFKMQDSNGVQQNEALTALSEGKLNSGSLAAGGKVTGKLAYEVPKGDTGLKLLYQNFSFFDNKAITFNLQ
;
A
#
# COMPACT_ATOMS: atom_id res chain seq x y z
N ASP A 1 -13.22 7.11 -15.94
CA ASP A 1 -12.70 6.91 -16.37
C ASP A 1 -12.39 6.67 -17.00
N THR A 2 -12.39 6.89 -17.21
CA THR A 2 -11.93 6.78 -17.81
C THR A 2 -11.30 6.15 -18.56
N GLY A 3 -10.95 6.32 -19.13
CA GLY A 3 -10.05 5.67 -19.96
C GLY A 3 -9.48 4.43 -19.42
N ASN A 4 -9.64 4.20 -18.22
CA ASN A 4 -9.11 3.06 -17.53
C ASN A 4 -10.18 2.09 -17.15
N GLN A 5 -10.76 1.47 -18.13
CA GLN A 5 -11.86 0.57 -17.85
C GLN A 5 -11.41 -0.66 -17.07
N PHE A 6 -10.18 -1.11 -17.29
CA PHE A 6 -9.69 -2.26 -16.54
C PHE A 6 -9.33 -1.94 -15.10
N ALA A 7 -9.41 -0.68 -14.73
CA ALA A 7 -9.17 -0.28 -13.35
C ALA A 7 -10.46 -0.04 -12.59
N GLN A 8 -11.54 -0.71 -12.97
CA GLN A 8 -12.82 -0.59 -12.29
C GLN A 8 -12.90 -1.60 -11.16
N PRO A 9 -13.36 -1.21 -9.97
CA PRO A 9 -13.56 -2.18 -8.92
C PRO A 9 -14.80 -3.03 -9.20
N GLU A 10 -14.83 -4.21 -8.59
CA GLU A 10 -16.00 -5.07 -8.68
C GLU A 10 -17.18 -4.45 -7.98
N SER A 11 -18.39 -4.92 -8.33
CA SER A 11 -19.60 -4.46 -7.69
C SER A 11 -19.50 -4.66 -6.17
N GLY A 12 -19.85 -3.64 -5.40
CA GLY A 12 -19.75 -3.68 -3.95
C GLY A 12 -18.37 -3.42 -3.40
N LYS A 13 -17.43 -3.11 -4.26
CA LYS A 13 -16.05 -2.82 -3.86
C LYS A 13 -15.66 -1.42 -4.27
N GLU A 14 -14.58 -0.95 -3.69
CA GLU A 14 -13.98 0.33 -4.06
C GLU A 14 -12.48 0.21 -3.94
N PHE A 15 -11.76 1.08 -4.66
CA PHE A 15 -10.32 1.18 -4.49
C PHE A 15 -10.01 2.14 -3.36
N VAL A 16 -9.04 1.75 -2.54
CA VAL A 16 -8.46 2.67 -1.57
C VAL A 16 -7.00 2.86 -1.95
N ILE A 17 -6.57 4.12 -1.97
CA ILE A 17 -5.21 4.47 -2.36
C ILE A 17 -4.50 5.02 -1.13
N VAL A 18 -3.35 4.43 -0.83
CA VAL A 18 -2.56 4.79 0.34
C VAL A 18 -1.22 5.35 -0.14
N THR A 19 -0.86 6.52 0.38
CA THR A 19 0.48 7.07 0.14
C THR A 19 1.39 6.56 1.25
N VAL A 20 2.48 5.92 0.86
CA VAL A 20 3.41 5.29 1.78
C VAL A 20 4.77 5.92 1.63
N LYS A 21 5.35 6.34 2.74
CA LYS A 21 6.72 6.83 2.77
C LYS A 21 7.55 5.85 3.60
N ILE A 22 8.62 5.37 3.01
CA ILE A 22 9.53 4.43 3.66
C ILE A 22 10.86 5.13 3.88
N THR A 23 11.38 5.04 5.09
CA THR A 23 12.70 5.58 5.43
C THR A 23 13.55 4.45 5.97
N ASN A 24 14.79 4.35 5.51
CA ASN A 24 15.74 3.38 6.04
C ASN A 24 16.59 4.06 7.09
N ASP A 25 16.27 3.83 8.37
CA ASP A 25 16.99 4.43 9.49
C ASP A 25 18.15 3.57 9.96
N SER A 26 18.44 2.48 9.28
CA SER A 26 19.57 1.63 9.64
C SER A 26 20.85 2.14 8.99
N ASP A 27 21.95 1.50 9.30
CA ASP A 27 23.24 1.83 8.70
C ASP A 27 23.61 0.90 7.54
N LYS A 28 22.61 0.18 7.01
CA LYS A 28 22.80 -0.77 5.92
C LYS A 28 21.81 -0.48 4.82
N THR A 29 22.10 -0.98 3.63
CA THR A 29 21.10 -1.01 2.56
C THR A 29 20.07 -2.09 2.91
N LEU A 30 18.79 -1.72 2.85
CA LEU A 30 17.69 -2.65 3.12
C LEU A 30 16.75 -2.71 1.94
N ASP A 31 16.25 -3.91 1.68
CA ASP A 31 15.27 -4.14 0.64
C ASP A 31 13.86 -3.98 1.20
N TYR A 32 12.95 -3.52 0.35
CA TYR A 32 11.53 -3.52 0.67
C TYR A 32 10.79 -4.10 -0.52
N ASN A 33 9.68 -4.77 -0.23
CA ASN A 33 8.89 -5.48 -1.25
C ASN A 33 7.43 -5.10 -1.09
N THR A 34 6.88 -4.43 -2.10
CA THR A 34 5.49 -3.96 -2.04
C THR A 34 4.49 -5.09 -1.94
N PHE A 35 4.85 -6.30 -2.40
CA PHE A 35 3.95 -7.44 -2.27
C PHE A 35 3.79 -7.92 -0.83
N GLU A 36 4.63 -7.45 0.08
CA GLU A 36 4.50 -7.76 1.49
C GLU A 36 3.54 -6.84 2.22
N PHE A 37 3.06 -5.79 1.55
CA PHE A 37 1.98 -4.97 2.08
C PHE A 37 0.65 -5.65 1.78
N LYS A 38 -0.21 -5.73 2.79
CA LYS A 38 -1.55 -6.29 2.65
C LYS A 38 -2.54 -5.34 3.24
N MET A 39 -3.68 -5.20 2.62
CA MET A 39 -4.78 -4.42 3.18
C MET A 39 -5.78 -5.41 3.79
N GLN A 40 -6.03 -5.30 5.08
CA GLN A 40 -6.96 -6.17 5.77
C GLN A 40 -8.26 -5.44 6.00
N ASP A 41 -9.37 -6.07 5.63
CA ASP A 41 -10.68 -5.46 5.83
C ASP A 41 -11.24 -5.83 7.20
N SER A 42 -12.43 -5.32 7.52
CA SER A 42 -13.03 -5.53 8.84
C SER A 42 -13.41 -6.99 9.09
N ASN A 43 -13.48 -7.80 8.05
CA ASN A 43 -13.75 -9.22 8.18
C ASN A 43 -12.47 -10.05 8.33
N GLY A 44 -11.33 -9.42 8.35
CA GLY A 44 -10.06 -10.11 8.45
C GLY A 44 -9.53 -10.63 7.12
N VAL A 45 -10.18 -10.31 6.01
CA VAL A 45 -9.71 -10.73 4.70
C VAL A 45 -8.57 -9.82 4.27
N GLN A 46 -7.48 -10.41 3.84
CA GLN A 46 -6.30 -9.66 3.42
C GLN A 46 -6.23 -9.63 1.91
N GLN A 47 -6.09 -8.41 1.37
CA GLN A 47 -6.05 -8.18 -0.07
C GLN A 47 -4.63 -7.85 -0.50
N ASN A 48 -4.25 -8.38 -1.63
CA ASN A 48 -3.02 -7.97 -2.30
C ASN A 48 -3.26 -6.66 -3.04
N GLU A 49 -2.16 -6.00 -3.39
CA GLU A 49 -2.21 -4.77 -4.13
C GLU A 49 -3.00 -4.93 -5.44
N ALA A 50 -3.84 -3.94 -5.75
CA ALA A 50 -4.58 -3.89 -7.01
C ALA A 50 -3.66 -3.24 -8.04
N LEU A 51 -2.93 -4.06 -8.79
CA LEU A 51 -1.81 -3.60 -9.61
C LEU A 51 -2.21 -2.67 -10.74
N THR A 52 -3.44 -2.76 -11.21
CA THR A 52 -3.89 -1.97 -12.35
C THR A 52 -4.68 -0.73 -11.94
N ALA A 53 -4.82 -0.47 -10.63
CA ALA A 53 -5.66 0.62 -10.16
C ALA A 53 -4.95 1.97 -10.22
N LEU A 54 -3.63 1.99 -10.37
CA LEU A 54 -2.85 3.23 -10.44
C LEU A 54 -2.11 3.29 -11.76
N SER A 55 -2.19 4.45 -12.41
CA SER A 55 -1.48 4.67 -13.66
C SER A 55 -0.13 5.34 -13.43
N GLU A 56 0.05 6.01 -12.30
CA GLU A 56 1.31 6.70 -12.01
C GLU A 56 1.47 6.87 -10.51
N GLY A 57 2.68 7.17 -10.08
CA GLY A 57 2.97 7.41 -8.68
C GLY A 57 3.02 6.16 -7.83
N LYS A 58 3.01 5.00 -8.46
CA LYS A 58 2.97 3.73 -7.74
C LYS A 58 4.30 3.47 -7.05
N LEU A 59 4.21 2.96 -5.82
CA LEU A 59 5.39 2.50 -5.10
C LEU A 59 5.82 1.15 -5.67
N ASN A 60 7.07 1.05 -6.04
CA ASN A 60 7.65 -0.19 -6.56
C ASN A 60 8.66 -0.73 -5.56
N SER A 61 8.82 -2.05 -5.57
CA SER A 61 9.81 -2.70 -4.72
C SER A 61 11.21 -2.25 -5.08
N GLY A 62 12.11 -2.26 -4.11
CA GLY A 62 13.47 -1.83 -4.37
C GLY A 62 14.33 -1.90 -3.13
N SER A 63 15.41 -1.15 -3.15
CA SER A 63 16.37 -1.08 -2.06
C SER A 63 16.60 0.38 -1.68
N LEU A 64 16.78 0.60 -0.38
CA LEU A 64 17.12 1.91 0.14
C LEU A 64 18.46 1.83 0.85
N ALA A 65 19.38 2.69 0.46
CA ALA A 65 20.64 2.84 1.17
C ALA A 65 20.38 3.40 2.56
N ALA A 66 21.37 3.33 3.41
CA ALA A 66 21.28 3.92 4.75
C ALA A 66 20.85 5.39 4.62
N GLY A 67 19.81 5.76 5.36
CA GLY A 67 19.27 7.12 5.30
C GLY A 67 18.38 7.40 4.11
N GLY A 68 18.18 6.42 3.23
CA GLY A 68 17.37 6.62 2.04
C GLY A 68 15.89 6.68 2.33
N LYS A 69 15.14 7.31 1.43
CA LYS A 69 13.70 7.50 1.56
C LYS A 69 13.04 7.27 0.22
N VAL A 70 11.82 6.78 0.25
CA VAL A 70 11.00 6.66 -0.95
C VAL A 70 9.55 6.91 -0.57
N THR A 71 8.80 7.54 -1.47
CA THR A 71 7.37 7.77 -1.30
C THR A 71 6.66 7.29 -2.55
N GLY A 72 5.55 6.61 -2.37
CA GLY A 72 4.74 6.14 -3.49
C GLY A 72 3.37 5.75 -3.03
N LYS A 73 2.56 5.30 -3.96
CA LYS A 73 1.17 4.96 -3.69
C LYS A 73 0.94 3.47 -3.90
N LEU A 74 0.07 2.92 -3.08
CA LEU A 74 -0.43 1.55 -3.23
C LEU A 74 -1.95 1.61 -3.26
N ALA A 75 -2.56 0.79 -4.08
CA ALA A 75 -4.00 0.73 -4.21
C ALA A 75 -4.49 -0.67 -3.88
N TYR A 76 -5.65 -0.74 -3.23
CA TYR A 76 -6.25 -2.01 -2.84
C TYR A 76 -7.74 -1.96 -3.14
N GLU A 77 -8.29 -3.11 -3.48
CA GLU A 77 -9.73 -3.25 -3.71
C GLU A 77 -10.35 -3.84 -2.45
N VAL A 78 -11.29 -3.09 -1.86
CA VAL A 78 -11.85 -3.42 -0.55
C VAL A 78 -13.36 -3.27 -0.60
N PRO A 79 -14.08 -3.83 0.39
CA PRO A 79 -15.53 -3.62 0.47
C PRO A 79 -15.85 -2.15 0.61
N LYS A 80 -16.86 -1.71 -0.11
CA LYS A 80 -17.26 -0.31 -0.12
C LYS A 80 -17.71 0.12 1.28
N GLY A 81 -17.19 1.25 1.75
CA GLY A 81 -17.61 1.80 3.03
C GLY A 81 -17.01 1.12 4.24
N ASP A 82 -16.04 0.24 4.07
CA ASP A 82 -15.41 -0.44 5.20
C ASP A 82 -14.59 0.55 6.01
N THR A 83 -14.87 0.67 7.29
CA THR A 83 -14.16 1.57 8.19
C THR A 83 -13.13 0.85 9.06
N GLY A 84 -12.97 -0.45 8.89
CA GLY A 84 -12.03 -1.23 9.69
C GLY A 84 -10.78 -1.65 8.93
N LEU A 85 -10.37 -0.87 7.94
CA LEU A 85 -9.22 -1.22 7.11
C LEU A 85 -7.91 -1.03 7.86
N LYS A 86 -6.98 -1.94 7.64
CA LYS A 86 -5.62 -1.84 8.19
C LYS A 86 -4.63 -2.20 7.09
N LEU A 87 -3.57 -1.42 7.00
CA LEU A 87 -2.45 -1.77 6.11
C LEU A 87 -1.40 -2.49 6.95
N LEU A 88 -1.01 -3.67 6.51
CA LEU A 88 -0.09 -4.53 7.24
C LEU A 88 1.22 -4.64 6.47
N TYR A 89 2.33 -4.58 7.17
CA TYR A 89 3.64 -4.85 6.60
C TYR A 89 4.54 -5.44 7.67
N GLN A 90 4.97 -6.67 7.47
CA GLN A 90 5.78 -7.39 8.45
C GLN A 90 5.05 -7.43 9.80
N ASN A 91 5.61 -6.83 10.82
CA ASN A 91 4.99 -6.81 12.15
C ASN A 91 4.26 -5.53 12.46
N PHE A 92 4.10 -4.65 11.47
CA PHE A 92 3.46 -3.36 11.68
C PHE A 92 2.06 -3.38 11.08
N SER A 93 1.14 -2.65 11.71
CA SER A 93 -0.19 -2.46 11.14
C SER A 93 -0.55 -0.98 11.27
N PHE A 94 -1.23 -0.48 10.26
CA PHE A 94 -1.66 0.91 10.18
C PHE A 94 -3.14 0.93 9.89
N PHE A 95 -3.87 1.87 10.51
CA PHE A 95 -5.30 1.99 10.33
C PHE A 95 -5.59 3.05 9.28
N ASP A 96 -6.45 2.77 8.37
CA ASP A 96 -7.22 3.66 7.53
C ASP A 96 -6.67 5.08 7.35
N ASN A 97 -5.38 5.23 7.23
CA ASN A 97 -4.73 6.49 6.91
C ASN A 97 -4.31 6.47 5.47
N LYS A 98 -4.47 7.60 4.80
CA LYS A 98 -4.11 7.67 3.40
C LYS A 98 -2.67 8.09 3.18
N ALA A 99 -2.00 8.47 4.25
CA ALA A 99 -0.58 8.79 4.21
C ALA A 99 0.08 8.12 5.40
N ILE A 100 0.96 7.19 5.12
CA ILE A 100 1.58 6.35 6.12
C ILE A 100 3.09 6.48 5.99
N THR A 101 3.75 6.62 7.13
CA THR A 101 5.21 6.64 7.16
C THR A 101 5.68 5.54 8.09
N PHE A 102 6.67 4.77 7.63
CA PHE A 102 7.31 3.83 8.53
C PHE A 102 8.79 3.71 8.21
N ASN A 103 9.53 3.20 9.18
CA ASN A 103 10.98 3.14 9.12
C ASN A 103 11.43 1.70 9.04
N LEU A 104 12.36 1.43 8.15
CA LEU A 104 13.04 0.15 8.07
C LEU A 104 14.20 0.14 9.03
N GLN A 105 14.40 -0.99 9.68
CA GLN A 105 15.51 -1.13 10.61
C GLN A 105 16.11 -2.52 10.55
#